data_863068e03b22f6be2005d1088640f00b
#
_entry.id   863068e03b22f6be2005d1088640f00b
#
_cell.length_a   1.000
_cell.length_b   1.000
_cell.length_c   1.000
_cell.angle_alpha   90.00
_cell.angle_beta   90.00
_cell.angle_gamma   90.00
#
_symmetry.space_group_name_H-M   'P 1'
#
loop_
_entity.id
_entity.type
_entity.pdbx_description
1 polymer ?
#
loop_
_entity_poly.entity_id
_entity_poly.type
_entity_poly.pdbx_seq_one_letter_code
_entity_poly.pdbx_strand_id
1 'polypeptide(L)'
;MLQSGKLGLFQARGEGDDASSELPRTVRGGIVVPLNVQDRPHGTIKFYYRSPADIDRSQLAIARGFGQLLSTQLSTHELDRQAELTAKAEVKALQAQINPHFLFNTINTIAALTRTDPAQARNLLREFAVFYRQTLESSDQLIPLARELEQTRRYLRFEHARFGQDRILEREHVGVGCGEVLVPAFIVQPIVENAVRHAMRDEGPLHIDIRADVDEGDVLIAVADDGLGMDEQTVAMLRDGIEGNRGSGCSSDEKGTGIALRNVAERLERFYGFGSGIDIMSKPGEGTCVTLRLAHTAAHNE
;
A
#
# COMPACT_ATOMS: atom_id res chain seq x y z
N MET A 1 -40.11 7.78 -4.30
CA MET A 1 -40.29 6.54 -5.08
C MET A 1 -38.96 5.74 -5.27
N LEU A 2 -37.80 6.37 -5.30
CA LEU A 2 -36.49 5.66 -5.38
C LEU A 2 -36.16 4.79 -4.16
N GLN A 3 -36.83 4.99 -3.01
CA GLN A 3 -36.52 4.27 -1.76
C GLN A 3 -37.18 2.89 -1.63
N SER A 4 -38.13 2.52 -2.49
CA SER A 4 -38.89 1.25 -2.29
C SER A 4 -38.40 0.08 -3.17
N GLY A 5 -37.52 0.30 -4.14
CA GLY A 5 -37.00 -0.77 -5.03
C GLY A 5 -38.09 -1.52 -5.82
N LYS A 6 -39.33 -1.02 -5.87
CA LYS A 6 -40.47 -1.68 -6.49
C LYS A 6 -40.92 -0.94 -7.76
N LEU A 7 -41.40 -1.73 -8.72
CA LEU A 7 -42.05 -1.19 -9.92
C LEU A 7 -43.22 -0.29 -9.52
N GLY A 8 -43.26 0.92 -10.10
CA GLY A 8 -44.30 1.92 -9.84
C GLY A 8 -45.06 2.30 -11.11
N LEU A 9 -46.33 2.58 -10.95
CA LEU A 9 -47.17 3.20 -11.98
C LEU A 9 -47.35 4.67 -11.63
N PHE A 10 -47.35 5.55 -12.64
CA PHE A 10 -47.73 6.95 -12.45
C PHE A 10 -48.74 7.39 -13.51
N GLN A 11 -49.60 8.35 -13.12
CA GLN A 11 -50.46 9.09 -14.03
C GLN A 11 -50.05 10.54 -14.02
N ALA A 12 -49.95 11.15 -15.20
CA ALA A 12 -49.75 12.59 -15.30
C ALA A 12 -51.07 13.27 -14.88
N ARG A 13 -51.05 14.13 -13.86
CA ARG A 13 -52.20 14.99 -13.51
C ARG A 13 -52.41 15.99 -14.63
N GLY A 14 -53.65 16.14 -15.05
CA GLY A 14 -54.06 17.14 -16.02
C GLY A 14 -53.79 18.59 -15.54
N GLU A 15 -53.74 19.50 -16.48
CA GLU A 15 -53.43 20.91 -16.43
C GLU A 15 -53.54 21.57 -15.04
N GLY A 16 -52.43 21.97 -14.50
CA GLY A 16 -52.33 22.83 -13.33
C GLY A 16 -51.08 22.47 -12.48
N ASP A 17 -50.10 23.32 -12.57
CA ASP A 17 -48.93 23.45 -11.76
C ASP A 17 -47.69 22.61 -12.15
N ASP A 18 -46.67 23.38 -12.33
CA ASP A 18 -45.23 23.19 -12.42
C ASP A 18 -44.62 23.10 -13.82
N ALA A 19 -43.97 24.21 -14.15
CA ALA A 19 -43.14 24.45 -15.34
C ALA A 19 -41.83 23.64 -15.34
N SER A 20 -41.74 22.55 -14.54
CA SER A 20 -40.52 21.70 -14.39
C SER A 20 -40.66 20.28 -14.93
N SER A 21 -41.78 19.90 -15.56
CA SER A 21 -41.88 18.56 -16.16
C SER A 21 -41.45 18.58 -17.62
N GLU A 22 -40.30 18.01 -17.94
CA GLU A 22 -39.77 17.76 -19.29
C GLU A 22 -40.60 16.74 -20.10
N LEU A 23 -41.85 16.46 -19.68
CA LEU A 23 -42.68 15.45 -20.32
C LEU A 23 -43.49 16.05 -21.48
N PRO A 24 -43.49 15.40 -22.66
CA PRO A 24 -44.36 15.85 -23.75
C PRO A 24 -45.83 15.86 -23.31
N ARG A 25 -46.60 16.90 -23.69
CA ARG A 25 -48.03 17.05 -23.35
C ARG A 25 -48.96 15.90 -23.76
N THR A 26 -48.43 14.97 -24.54
CA THR A 26 -49.12 13.75 -25.01
C THR A 26 -49.00 12.56 -24.04
N VAL A 27 -48.18 12.65 -23.00
CA VAL A 27 -47.97 11.54 -22.04
C VAL A 27 -48.96 11.68 -20.89
N ARG A 28 -49.77 10.62 -20.69
CA ARG A 28 -50.78 10.58 -19.61
C ARG A 28 -50.57 9.51 -18.57
N GLY A 29 -49.59 8.60 -18.76
CA GLY A 29 -49.26 7.56 -17.80
C GLY A 29 -47.89 6.94 -18.07
N GLY A 30 -47.38 6.15 -17.13
CA GLY A 30 -46.14 5.43 -17.35
C GLY A 30 -45.80 4.39 -16.27
N ILE A 31 -44.82 3.61 -16.61
CA ILE A 31 -44.26 2.58 -15.74
C ILE A 31 -42.85 3.03 -15.36
N VAL A 32 -42.52 2.98 -14.08
CA VAL A 32 -41.16 3.21 -13.55
C VAL A 32 -40.62 1.88 -13.05
N VAL A 33 -39.51 1.44 -13.61
CA VAL A 33 -38.85 0.19 -13.22
C VAL A 33 -37.52 0.56 -12.57
N PRO A 34 -37.24 0.11 -11.34
CA PRO A 34 -35.94 0.31 -10.72
C PRO A 34 -34.89 -0.54 -11.42
N LEU A 35 -33.69 0.03 -11.57
CA LEU A 35 -32.50 -0.67 -12.00
C LEU A 35 -31.62 -0.88 -10.78
N ASN A 36 -31.36 -2.15 -10.45
CA ASN A 36 -30.58 -2.52 -9.28
C ASN A 36 -29.23 -3.09 -9.71
N VAL A 37 -28.18 -2.71 -8.97
CA VAL A 37 -26.85 -3.27 -9.07
C VAL A 37 -26.53 -3.86 -7.70
N GLN A 38 -26.27 -5.17 -7.62
CA GLN A 38 -26.01 -5.88 -6.34
C GLN A 38 -27.07 -5.56 -5.27
N ASP A 39 -28.35 -5.66 -5.62
CA ASP A 39 -29.53 -5.38 -4.77
C ASP A 39 -29.65 -3.92 -4.26
N ARG A 40 -28.83 -3.02 -4.77
CA ARG A 40 -28.94 -1.57 -4.46
C ARG A 40 -29.56 -0.82 -5.64
N PRO A 41 -30.49 0.11 -5.39
CA PRO A 41 -31.07 0.92 -6.43
C PRO A 41 -29.99 1.83 -7.04
N HIS A 42 -29.72 1.66 -8.34
CA HIS A 42 -28.74 2.43 -9.08
C HIS A 42 -29.35 3.48 -9.98
N GLY A 43 -30.58 3.22 -10.41
CA GLY A 43 -31.31 4.13 -11.28
C GLY A 43 -32.73 3.68 -11.53
N THR A 44 -33.39 4.29 -12.50
CA THR A 44 -34.73 3.90 -12.94
C THR A 44 -34.84 4.01 -14.46
N ILE A 45 -35.58 3.10 -15.07
CA ILE A 45 -36.06 3.26 -16.45
C ILE A 45 -37.53 3.61 -16.42
N LYS A 46 -37.96 4.53 -17.26
CA LYS A 46 -39.34 5.01 -17.36
C LYS A 46 -39.88 4.72 -18.75
N PHE A 47 -41.04 4.09 -18.79
CA PHE A 47 -41.82 3.86 -20.01
C PHE A 47 -43.04 4.80 -20.01
N TYR A 48 -43.23 5.52 -21.08
CA TYR A 48 -44.27 6.54 -21.18
C TYR A 48 -45.36 6.11 -22.15
N TYR A 49 -46.65 6.35 -21.79
CA TYR A 49 -47.82 5.95 -22.56
C TYR A 49 -48.75 7.17 -22.77
N ARG A 50 -49.46 7.17 -23.89
CA ARG A 50 -50.43 8.23 -24.22
C ARG A 50 -51.69 8.12 -23.38
N SER A 51 -52.09 6.92 -22.99
CA SER A 51 -53.23 6.64 -22.11
C SER A 51 -52.83 5.62 -21.02
N PRO A 52 -53.30 5.80 -19.77
CA PRO A 52 -53.17 4.77 -18.75
C PRO A 52 -53.80 3.43 -19.12
N ALA A 53 -54.83 3.43 -20.00
CA ALA A 53 -55.50 2.22 -20.51
C ALA A 53 -54.59 1.38 -21.44
N ASP A 54 -53.55 1.99 -21.99
CA ASP A 54 -52.54 1.28 -22.81
C ASP A 54 -51.58 0.43 -21.97
N ILE A 55 -51.62 0.56 -20.62
CA ILE A 55 -50.78 -0.19 -19.71
C ILE A 55 -51.47 -1.48 -19.28
N ASP A 56 -51.31 -2.54 -20.06
CA ASP A 56 -51.82 -3.84 -19.79
C ASP A 56 -50.74 -4.77 -19.07
N ARG A 57 -51.14 -6.02 -18.82
CA ARG A 57 -50.27 -7.02 -18.20
C ARG A 57 -49.01 -7.31 -19.04
N SER A 58 -49.14 -7.26 -20.37
CA SER A 58 -48.05 -7.50 -21.30
C SER A 58 -47.02 -6.38 -21.24
N GLN A 59 -47.48 -5.13 -21.19
CA GLN A 59 -46.62 -3.96 -21.05
C GLN A 59 -45.84 -3.96 -19.72
N LEU A 60 -46.53 -4.35 -18.64
CA LEU A 60 -45.88 -4.54 -17.34
C LEU A 60 -44.80 -5.64 -17.33
N ALA A 61 -45.10 -6.77 -18.01
CA ALA A 61 -44.16 -7.89 -18.14
C ALA A 61 -42.91 -7.47 -18.95
N ILE A 62 -43.14 -6.78 -20.07
CA ILE A 62 -42.06 -6.25 -20.92
C ILE A 62 -41.20 -5.25 -20.14
N ALA A 63 -41.80 -4.28 -19.48
CA ALA A 63 -41.09 -3.28 -18.70
C ALA A 63 -40.22 -3.94 -17.60
N ARG A 64 -40.76 -4.93 -16.89
CA ARG A 64 -40.04 -5.69 -15.87
C ARG A 64 -38.88 -6.49 -16.48
N GLY A 65 -39.10 -7.15 -17.62
CA GLY A 65 -38.07 -7.91 -18.34
C GLY A 65 -36.88 -6.99 -18.76
N PHE A 66 -37.21 -5.81 -19.32
CA PHE A 66 -36.19 -4.81 -19.65
C PHE A 66 -35.42 -4.33 -18.41
N GLY A 67 -36.13 -4.04 -17.32
CA GLY A 67 -35.49 -3.66 -16.05
C GLY A 67 -34.54 -4.70 -15.51
N GLN A 68 -34.95 -5.98 -15.54
CA GLN A 68 -34.10 -7.10 -15.15
C GLN A 68 -32.85 -7.24 -16.04
N LEU A 69 -33.06 -7.19 -17.35
CA LEU A 69 -31.97 -7.31 -18.32
C LEU A 69 -30.94 -6.20 -18.17
N LEU A 70 -31.39 -4.95 -18.03
CA LEU A 70 -30.51 -3.81 -17.81
C LEU A 70 -29.83 -3.88 -16.44
N SER A 71 -30.53 -4.28 -15.39
CA SER A 71 -29.94 -4.47 -14.07
C SER A 71 -28.82 -5.52 -14.10
N THR A 72 -29.02 -6.63 -14.81
CA THR A 72 -27.99 -7.67 -15.00
C THR A 72 -26.79 -7.11 -15.76
N GLN A 73 -27.01 -6.40 -16.87
CA GLN A 73 -25.91 -5.79 -17.65
C GLN A 73 -25.12 -4.77 -16.83
N LEU A 74 -25.81 -3.93 -16.08
CA LEU A 74 -25.15 -2.95 -15.17
C LEU A 74 -24.33 -3.65 -14.08
N SER A 75 -24.90 -4.73 -13.50
CA SER A 75 -24.18 -5.51 -12.47
C SER A 75 -22.91 -6.18 -13.03
N THR A 76 -23.00 -6.77 -14.22
CA THR A 76 -21.84 -7.36 -14.90
C THR A 76 -20.78 -6.32 -15.19
N HIS A 77 -21.17 -5.16 -15.74
CA HIS A 77 -20.24 -4.08 -16.04
C HIS A 77 -19.54 -3.53 -14.76
N GLU A 78 -20.27 -3.41 -13.65
CA GLU A 78 -19.69 -2.96 -12.39
C GLU A 78 -18.71 -3.98 -11.80
N LEU A 79 -19.00 -5.29 -11.91
CA LEU A 79 -18.09 -6.37 -11.53
C LEU A 79 -16.81 -6.35 -12.36
N ASP A 80 -16.91 -6.20 -13.68
CA ASP A 80 -15.75 -6.10 -14.57
C ASP A 80 -14.90 -4.89 -14.24
N ARG A 81 -15.53 -3.74 -13.96
CA ARG A 81 -14.84 -2.53 -13.54
C ARG A 81 -14.12 -2.69 -12.21
N GLN A 82 -14.76 -3.33 -11.23
CA GLN A 82 -14.13 -3.61 -9.94
C GLN A 82 -12.94 -4.56 -10.09
N ALA A 83 -13.07 -5.62 -10.90
CA ALA A 83 -11.98 -6.54 -11.21
C ALA A 83 -10.79 -5.81 -11.88
N GLU A 84 -11.07 -4.91 -12.83
CA GLU A 84 -10.03 -4.10 -13.49
C GLU A 84 -9.32 -3.16 -12.50
N LEU A 85 -10.08 -2.50 -11.61
CA LEU A 85 -9.50 -1.62 -10.59
C LEU A 85 -8.64 -2.41 -9.59
N THR A 86 -9.10 -3.60 -9.18
CA THR A 86 -8.34 -4.48 -8.29
C THR A 86 -7.04 -4.94 -8.95
N ALA A 87 -7.10 -5.41 -10.20
CA ALA A 87 -5.91 -5.82 -10.95
C ALA A 87 -4.92 -4.65 -11.14
N LYS A 88 -5.41 -3.44 -11.44
CA LYS A 88 -4.56 -2.24 -11.53
C LYS A 88 -3.92 -1.89 -10.18
N ALA A 89 -4.66 -2.03 -9.08
CA ALA A 89 -4.14 -1.79 -7.73
C ALA A 89 -3.06 -2.82 -7.37
N GLU A 90 -3.27 -4.10 -7.69
CA GLU A 90 -2.29 -5.17 -7.49
C GLU A 90 -1.01 -4.92 -8.30
N VAL A 91 -1.14 -4.59 -9.59
CA VAL A 91 0.02 -4.25 -10.43
C VAL A 91 0.76 -3.04 -9.87
N LYS A 92 0.05 -2.01 -9.42
CA LYS A 92 0.65 -0.83 -8.81
C LYS A 92 1.34 -1.14 -7.48
N ALA A 93 0.76 -2.04 -6.66
CA ALA A 93 1.36 -2.51 -5.42
C ALA A 93 2.64 -3.33 -5.69
N LEU A 94 2.62 -4.22 -6.69
CA LEU A 94 3.81 -4.95 -7.14
C LEU A 94 4.90 -4.01 -7.68
N GLN A 95 4.53 -3.00 -8.45
CA GLN A 95 5.48 -1.99 -8.94
C GLN A 95 6.06 -1.12 -7.81
N ALA A 96 5.29 -0.86 -6.76
CA ALA A 96 5.75 -0.08 -5.61
C ALA A 96 6.75 -0.85 -4.72
N GLN A 97 6.78 -2.19 -4.79
CA GLN A 97 7.80 -3.02 -4.15
C GLN A 97 9.19 -2.84 -4.79
N ILE A 98 9.22 -2.35 -6.02
CA ILE A 98 10.44 -1.99 -6.73
C ILE A 98 10.69 -0.51 -6.41
N ASN A 99 11.74 -0.20 -5.66
CA ASN A 99 12.19 1.18 -5.48
C ASN A 99 12.82 1.69 -6.80
N PRO A 100 12.08 2.45 -7.67
CA PRO A 100 12.59 2.84 -8.99
C PRO A 100 13.82 3.71 -8.88
N HIS A 101 13.88 4.55 -7.85
CA HIS A 101 14.99 5.46 -7.63
C HIS A 101 16.28 4.69 -7.28
N PHE A 102 16.20 3.66 -6.44
CA PHE A 102 17.33 2.79 -6.15
C PHE A 102 17.80 2.05 -7.41
N LEU A 103 16.85 1.50 -8.19
CA LEU A 103 17.15 0.82 -9.47
C LEU A 103 17.96 1.74 -10.41
N PHE A 104 17.45 2.95 -10.70
CA PHE A 104 18.13 3.90 -11.59
C PHE A 104 19.50 4.30 -11.07
N ASN A 105 19.62 4.59 -9.79
CA ASN A 105 20.89 5.00 -9.18
C ASN A 105 21.94 3.88 -9.26
N THR A 106 21.55 2.64 -8.92
CA THR A 106 22.43 1.49 -8.97
C THR A 106 22.92 1.22 -10.39
N ILE A 107 22.01 1.24 -11.39
CA ILE A 107 22.39 1.05 -12.80
C ILE A 107 23.33 2.17 -13.26
N ASN A 108 23.08 3.44 -12.92
CA ASN A 108 23.94 4.56 -13.28
C ASN A 108 25.34 4.42 -12.64
N THR A 109 25.41 4.00 -11.37
CA THR A 109 26.66 3.72 -10.68
C THR A 109 27.45 2.61 -11.37
N ILE A 110 26.80 1.49 -11.70
CA ILE A 110 27.42 0.38 -12.43
C ILE A 110 27.92 0.87 -13.80
N ALA A 111 27.12 1.65 -14.54
CA ALA A 111 27.50 2.22 -15.82
C ALA A 111 28.72 3.15 -15.71
N ALA A 112 28.80 3.98 -14.68
CA ALA A 112 29.99 4.81 -14.44
C ALA A 112 31.24 3.96 -14.16
N LEU A 113 31.11 2.92 -13.33
CA LEU A 113 32.20 2.02 -12.98
C LEU A 113 32.70 1.18 -14.17
N THR A 114 31.93 0.97 -15.21
CA THR A 114 32.42 0.23 -16.42
C THR A 114 33.66 0.87 -17.02
N ARG A 115 33.85 2.19 -16.83
CA ARG A 115 35.00 2.94 -17.36
C ARG A 115 36.15 3.06 -16.35
N THR A 116 35.83 3.14 -15.05
CA THR A 116 36.82 3.38 -13.98
C THR A 116 37.29 2.11 -13.29
N ASP A 117 36.37 1.17 -13.02
CA ASP A 117 36.65 -0.14 -12.45
C ASP A 117 35.71 -1.21 -13.05
N PRO A 118 36.07 -1.78 -14.22
CA PRO A 118 35.25 -2.79 -14.89
C PRO A 118 35.09 -4.09 -14.09
N ALA A 119 36.01 -4.39 -13.16
CA ALA A 119 35.93 -5.58 -12.31
C ALA A 119 34.84 -5.40 -11.25
N GLN A 120 34.83 -4.26 -10.58
CA GLN A 120 33.80 -3.89 -9.61
C GLN A 120 32.43 -3.78 -10.28
N ALA A 121 32.34 -3.16 -11.48
CA ALA A 121 31.10 -3.07 -12.25
C ALA A 121 30.48 -4.44 -12.52
N ARG A 122 31.27 -5.43 -12.95
CA ARG A 122 30.78 -6.80 -13.19
C ARG A 122 30.30 -7.49 -11.92
N ASN A 123 31.00 -7.28 -10.80
CA ASN A 123 30.61 -7.86 -9.50
C ASN A 123 29.29 -7.27 -9.03
N LEU A 124 29.17 -5.95 -9.03
CA LEU A 124 27.93 -5.25 -8.64
C LEU A 124 26.75 -5.64 -9.53
N LEU A 125 26.95 -5.82 -10.85
CA LEU A 125 25.89 -6.27 -11.74
C LEU A 125 25.38 -7.68 -11.39
N ARG A 126 26.28 -8.60 -11.04
CA ARG A 126 25.89 -9.95 -10.58
C ARG A 126 25.14 -9.91 -9.24
N GLU A 127 25.66 -9.15 -8.29
CA GLU A 127 25.00 -8.96 -6.99
C GLU A 127 23.63 -8.31 -7.15
N PHE A 128 23.50 -7.34 -8.06
CA PHE A 128 22.25 -6.67 -8.36
C PHE A 128 21.20 -7.64 -8.93
N ALA A 129 21.60 -8.52 -9.84
CA ALA A 129 20.70 -9.53 -10.40
C ALA A 129 20.18 -10.50 -9.32
N VAL A 130 21.04 -10.90 -8.37
CA VAL A 130 20.65 -11.75 -7.24
C VAL A 130 19.73 -11.01 -6.27
N PHE A 131 20.10 -9.80 -5.87
CA PHE A 131 19.32 -8.93 -4.98
C PHE A 131 17.91 -8.71 -5.54
N TYR A 132 17.81 -8.36 -6.82
CA TYR A 132 16.53 -8.07 -7.45
C TYR A 132 15.63 -9.28 -7.56
N ARG A 133 16.19 -10.46 -7.86
CA ARG A 133 15.43 -11.72 -7.87
C ARG A 133 14.87 -12.03 -6.49
N GLN A 134 15.66 -11.87 -5.44
CA GLN A 134 15.22 -12.10 -4.05
C GLN A 134 14.12 -11.12 -3.64
N THR A 135 14.22 -9.86 -4.03
CA THR A 135 13.19 -8.85 -3.76
C THR A 135 11.83 -9.23 -4.38
N LEU A 136 11.84 -9.84 -5.57
CA LEU A 136 10.61 -10.24 -6.27
C LEU A 136 10.01 -11.55 -5.72
N GLU A 137 10.82 -12.44 -5.15
CA GLU A 137 10.39 -13.79 -4.72
C GLU A 137 9.92 -13.85 -3.26
N SER A 138 10.30 -12.90 -2.39
CA SER A 138 10.29 -13.11 -0.93
C SER A 138 9.23 -12.33 -0.15
N SER A 139 8.22 -11.72 -0.76
CA SER A 139 7.37 -10.72 -0.08
C SER A 139 6.52 -11.25 1.10
N ASP A 140 6.19 -12.55 1.14
CA ASP A 140 5.27 -13.13 2.15
C ASP A 140 5.86 -14.31 2.92
N GLN A 141 7.20 -14.44 2.96
CA GLN A 141 7.87 -15.54 3.64
C GLN A 141 8.54 -15.10 4.93
N LEU A 142 8.55 -16.00 5.91
CA LEU A 142 9.43 -15.90 7.08
C LEU A 142 10.82 -16.41 6.70
N ILE A 143 11.85 -15.64 7.01
CA ILE A 143 13.26 -15.96 6.77
C ILE A 143 14.05 -15.77 8.06
N PRO A 144 15.17 -16.49 8.28
CA PRO A 144 16.06 -16.20 9.39
C PRO A 144 16.54 -14.76 9.38
N LEU A 145 16.63 -14.11 10.55
CA LEU A 145 17.12 -12.74 10.68
C LEU A 145 18.51 -12.58 10.06
N ALA A 146 19.37 -13.58 10.19
CA ALA A 146 20.69 -13.58 9.55
C ALA A 146 20.60 -13.38 8.03
N ARG A 147 19.58 -13.94 7.38
CA ARG A 147 19.34 -13.78 5.94
C ARG A 147 18.82 -12.37 5.60
N GLU A 148 17.93 -11.83 6.42
CA GLU A 148 17.44 -10.44 6.26
C GLU A 148 18.61 -9.43 6.39
N LEU A 149 19.50 -9.62 7.37
CA LEU A 149 20.69 -8.81 7.55
C LEU A 149 21.68 -8.96 6.37
N GLU A 150 21.82 -10.17 5.80
CA GLU A 150 22.61 -10.34 4.58
C GLU A 150 22.05 -9.55 3.39
N GLN A 151 20.72 -9.52 3.23
CA GLN A 151 20.08 -8.71 2.19
C GLN A 151 20.32 -7.22 2.42
N THR A 152 20.23 -6.76 3.67
CA THR A 152 20.53 -5.38 4.06
C THR A 152 21.98 -5.00 3.77
N ARG A 153 22.96 -5.89 4.07
CA ARG A 153 24.37 -5.66 3.72
C ARG A 153 24.58 -5.58 2.20
N ARG A 154 23.82 -6.37 1.41
CA ARG A 154 23.89 -6.28 -0.06
C ARG A 154 23.38 -4.94 -0.56
N TYR A 155 22.29 -4.44 0.01
CA TYR A 155 21.80 -3.10 -0.28
C TYR A 155 22.87 -2.04 0.02
N LEU A 156 23.48 -2.08 1.20
CA LEU A 156 24.53 -1.14 1.60
C LEU A 156 25.75 -1.17 0.67
N ARG A 157 26.13 -2.33 0.12
CA ARG A 157 27.22 -2.41 -0.88
C ARG A 157 26.93 -1.58 -2.14
N PHE A 158 25.69 -1.49 -2.59
CA PHE A 158 25.33 -0.62 -3.72
C PHE A 158 25.41 0.86 -3.34
N GLU A 159 25.00 1.21 -2.12
CA GLU A 159 25.09 2.59 -1.65
C GLU A 159 26.55 3.00 -1.38
N HIS A 160 27.40 2.11 -0.88
CA HIS A 160 28.85 2.33 -0.80
C HIS A 160 29.49 2.57 -2.17
N ALA A 161 29.10 1.81 -3.18
CA ALA A 161 29.60 2.03 -4.54
C ALA A 161 29.14 3.37 -5.12
N ARG A 162 28.00 3.90 -4.68
CA ARG A 162 27.43 5.17 -5.12
C ARG A 162 28.03 6.38 -4.40
N PHE A 163 28.09 6.33 -3.06
CA PHE A 163 28.47 7.46 -2.22
C PHE A 163 29.95 7.45 -1.81
N GLY A 164 30.61 6.32 -1.90
CA GLY A 164 31.96 6.06 -1.37
C GLY A 164 31.92 5.26 -0.06
N GLN A 165 32.99 4.52 0.18
CA GLN A 165 33.10 3.63 1.34
C GLN A 165 33.14 4.36 2.68
N ASP A 166 33.62 5.60 2.66
CA ASP A 166 33.81 6.42 3.87
C ASP A 166 32.55 7.24 4.23
N ARG A 167 31.49 7.17 3.41
CA ARG A 167 30.27 7.97 3.60
C ARG A 167 29.18 7.26 4.41
N ILE A 168 29.22 5.96 4.48
CA ILE A 168 28.31 5.14 5.27
C ILE A 168 29.14 4.16 6.07
N LEU A 169 28.96 4.14 7.37
CA LEU A 169 29.68 3.24 8.28
C LEU A 169 28.65 2.43 9.07
N GLU A 170 28.53 1.17 8.73
CA GLU A 170 27.63 0.26 9.42
C GLU A 170 28.32 -0.51 10.55
N ARG A 171 27.56 -0.73 11.63
CA ARG A 171 27.89 -1.66 12.71
C ARG A 171 26.71 -2.59 12.92
N GLU A 172 27.02 -3.85 13.20
CA GLU A 172 26.03 -4.87 13.43
C GLU A 172 26.35 -5.65 14.70
N HIS A 173 25.38 -5.77 15.58
CA HIS A 173 25.47 -6.56 16.79
C HIS A 173 24.23 -7.47 16.88
N VAL A 174 24.43 -8.77 16.76
CA VAL A 174 23.37 -9.78 16.83
C VAL A 174 23.61 -10.67 18.04
N GLY A 175 22.70 -10.61 19.01
CA GLY A 175 22.72 -11.43 20.21
C GLY A 175 22.67 -12.93 19.87
N VAL A 176 23.11 -13.73 20.81
CA VAL A 176 23.15 -15.20 20.64
C VAL A 176 21.74 -15.74 20.39
N GLY A 177 21.58 -16.51 19.30
CA GLY A 177 20.30 -17.08 18.91
C GLY A 177 19.40 -16.16 18.08
N CYS A 178 19.59 -14.84 18.10
CA CYS A 178 18.75 -13.91 17.33
C CYS A 178 18.83 -14.12 15.81
N GLY A 179 19.97 -14.58 15.30
CA GLY A 179 20.17 -14.81 13.86
C GLY A 179 19.25 -15.88 13.26
N GLU A 180 18.84 -16.86 14.05
CA GLU A 180 17.98 -17.97 13.63
C GLU A 180 16.49 -17.63 13.77
N VAL A 181 16.14 -16.53 14.43
CA VAL A 181 14.75 -16.08 14.58
C VAL A 181 14.16 -15.83 13.21
N LEU A 182 13.00 -16.44 12.97
CA LEU A 182 12.27 -16.28 11.71
C LEU A 182 11.60 -14.90 11.71
N VAL A 183 11.91 -14.07 10.74
CA VAL A 183 11.32 -12.72 10.57
C VAL A 183 10.67 -12.60 9.20
N PRO A 184 9.62 -11.78 9.06
CA PRO A 184 9.11 -11.44 7.74
C PRO A 184 10.21 -10.81 6.89
N ALA A 185 10.33 -11.21 5.63
CA ALA A 185 11.30 -10.59 4.73
C ALA A 185 11.03 -9.07 4.58
N PHE A 186 12.08 -8.27 4.41
CA PHE A 186 12.03 -6.81 4.24
C PHE A 186 11.43 -6.07 5.44
N ILE A 187 11.90 -6.36 6.67
CA ILE A 187 11.56 -5.57 7.85
C ILE A 187 12.70 -4.66 8.30
N VAL A 188 13.95 -5.08 8.13
CA VAL A 188 15.15 -4.29 8.50
C VAL A 188 15.58 -3.41 7.33
N GLN A 189 15.65 -3.96 6.13
CA GLN A 189 16.11 -3.25 4.93
C GLN A 189 15.39 -1.91 4.71
N PRO A 190 14.04 -1.79 4.76
CA PRO A 190 13.37 -0.49 4.55
C PRO A 190 13.76 0.59 5.55
N ILE A 191 14.12 0.21 6.78
CA ILE A 191 14.56 1.15 7.81
C ILE A 191 15.95 1.68 7.47
N VAL A 192 16.86 0.79 7.07
CA VAL A 192 18.21 1.16 6.60
C VAL A 192 18.14 2.02 5.32
N GLU A 193 17.24 1.69 4.39
CA GLU A 193 16.98 2.51 3.20
C GLU A 193 16.54 3.93 3.58
N ASN A 194 15.65 4.07 4.58
CA ASN A 194 15.22 5.35 5.08
C ASN A 194 16.37 6.14 5.72
N ALA A 195 17.23 5.48 6.51
CA ALA A 195 18.40 6.11 7.09
C ALA A 195 19.34 6.64 5.99
N VAL A 196 19.70 5.81 5.01
CA VAL A 196 20.57 6.25 3.90
C VAL A 196 19.93 7.38 3.09
N ARG A 197 18.62 7.36 2.88
CA ARG A 197 17.92 8.33 2.05
C ARG A 197 17.71 9.70 2.72
N HIS A 198 17.43 9.69 4.02
CA HIS A 198 16.93 10.88 4.73
C HIS A 198 17.88 11.39 5.83
N ALA A 199 18.74 10.52 6.37
CA ALA A 199 19.61 10.88 7.47
C ALA A 199 20.99 11.40 7.04
N MET A 200 21.40 11.18 5.76
CA MET A 200 22.70 11.63 5.27
C MET A 200 22.85 13.14 5.38
N ARG A 201 24.01 13.56 5.95
CA ARG A 201 24.44 14.94 5.99
C ARG A 201 25.27 15.30 4.75
N ASP A 202 25.35 16.58 4.44
CA ASP A 202 26.19 17.05 3.32
C ASP A 202 27.66 16.66 3.51
N GLU A 203 28.16 16.76 4.77
CA GLU A 203 29.53 16.44 5.14
C GLU A 203 29.58 15.36 6.22
N GLY A 204 30.64 14.54 6.21
CA GLY A 204 30.90 13.49 7.17
C GLY A 204 30.22 12.15 6.84
N PRO A 205 30.56 11.09 7.58
CA PRO A 205 29.92 9.79 7.46
C PRO A 205 28.57 9.76 8.15
N LEU A 206 27.68 8.90 7.64
CA LEU A 206 26.50 8.43 8.33
C LEU A 206 26.81 7.11 9.02
N HIS A 207 26.66 7.06 10.35
CA HIS A 207 26.77 5.81 11.08
C HIS A 207 25.40 5.15 11.19
N ILE A 208 25.34 3.87 10.87
CA ILE A 208 24.14 3.04 11.02
C ILE A 208 24.49 1.88 11.95
N ASP A 209 23.80 1.78 13.08
CA ASP A 209 24.01 0.72 14.08
C ASP A 209 22.75 -0.19 14.07
N ILE A 210 22.94 -1.47 13.76
CA ILE A 210 21.88 -2.48 13.73
C ILE A 210 22.12 -3.42 14.90
N ARG A 211 21.16 -3.52 15.82
CA ARG A 211 21.21 -4.41 16.98
C ARG A 211 20.02 -5.33 17.01
N ALA A 212 20.27 -6.58 17.39
CA ALA A 212 19.20 -7.54 17.64
C ALA A 212 19.50 -8.28 18.93
N ASP A 213 18.60 -8.17 19.91
CA ASP A 213 18.74 -8.78 21.23
C ASP A 213 17.40 -9.38 21.69
N VAL A 214 17.47 -10.31 22.65
CA VAL A 214 16.30 -10.87 23.32
C VAL A 214 16.06 -10.11 24.62
N ASP A 215 14.84 -9.61 24.81
CA ASP A 215 14.40 -8.93 26.03
C ASP A 215 13.07 -9.53 26.51
N GLU A 216 13.04 -10.09 27.74
CA GLU A 216 11.83 -10.70 28.35
C GLU A 216 11.09 -11.72 27.48
N GLY A 217 11.79 -12.39 26.55
CA GLY A 217 11.21 -13.38 25.62
C GLY A 217 10.76 -12.79 24.27
N ASP A 218 10.82 -11.49 24.11
CA ASP A 218 10.64 -10.82 22.82
C ASP A 218 11.99 -10.62 22.13
N VAL A 219 11.98 -10.55 20.80
CA VAL A 219 13.16 -10.14 20.04
C VAL A 219 13.00 -8.67 19.66
N LEU A 220 13.99 -7.86 20.02
CA LEU A 220 14.09 -6.45 19.69
C LEU A 220 15.14 -6.28 18.61
N ILE A 221 14.75 -5.65 17.49
CA ILE A 221 15.68 -5.28 16.41
C ILE A 221 15.69 -3.77 16.32
N ALA A 222 16.79 -3.13 16.66
CA ALA A 222 16.96 -1.68 16.61
C ALA A 222 17.88 -1.30 15.46
N VAL A 223 17.45 -0.30 14.67
CA VAL A 223 18.26 0.36 13.64
C VAL A 223 18.39 1.82 14.04
N ALA A 224 19.58 2.25 14.35
CA ALA A 224 19.89 3.62 14.75
C ALA A 224 20.81 4.29 13.74
N ASP A 225 20.55 5.54 13.41
CA ASP A 225 21.42 6.42 12.64
C ASP A 225 21.79 7.67 13.45
N ASP A 226 22.92 8.28 13.14
CA ASP A 226 23.39 9.55 13.71
C ASP A 226 23.17 10.75 12.76
N GLY A 227 22.20 10.65 11.88
CA GLY A 227 21.94 11.61 10.82
C GLY A 227 21.19 12.86 11.24
N LEU A 228 20.39 13.41 10.31
CA LEU A 228 19.68 14.69 10.52
C LEU A 228 18.60 14.61 11.62
N GLY A 229 18.04 13.43 11.86
CA GLY A 229 16.92 13.25 12.78
C GLY A 229 15.63 13.96 12.30
N MET A 230 14.59 13.86 13.13
CA MET A 230 13.26 14.41 12.85
C MET A 230 12.75 15.22 14.04
N ASP A 231 11.90 16.21 13.78
CA ASP A 231 11.19 16.94 14.81
C ASP A 231 10.05 16.11 15.42
N GLU A 232 9.56 16.55 16.58
CA GLU A 232 8.51 15.84 17.33
C GLU A 232 7.20 15.73 16.55
N GLN A 233 6.89 16.72 15.70
CA GLN A 233 5.67 16.71 14.88
C GLN A 233 5.75 15.63 13.79
N THR A 234 6.90 15.52 13.14
CA THR A 234 7.15 14.48 12.12
C THR A 234 7.11 13.08 12.75
N VAL A 235 7.72 12.89 13.92
CA VAL A 235 7.66 11.61 14.65
C VAL A 235 6.23 11.26 15.05
N ALA A 236 5.44 12.22 15.56
CA ALA A 236 4.04 11.99 15.91
C ALA A 236 3.20 11.61 14.68
N MET A 237 3.36 12.30 13.54
CA MET A 237 2.68 11.95 12.30
C MET A 237 3.04 10.55 11.79
N LEU A 238 4.30 10.13 11.92
CA LEU A 238 4.71 8.78 11.54
C LEU A 238 4.10 7.72 12.46
N ARG A 239 4.07 7.95 13.78
CA ARG A 239 3.42 7.06 14.75
C ARG A 239 1.93 6.92 14.48
N ASP A 240 1.21 8.03 14.28
CA ASP A 240 -0.21 8.03 13.93
C ASP A 240 -0.46 7.28 12.61
N GLY A 241 0.43 7.42 11.63
CA GLY A 241 0.37 6.72 10.35
C GLY A 241 0.59 5.21 10.47
N ILE A 242 1.42 4.76 11.42
CA ILE A 242 1.68 3.35 11.73
C ILE A 242 0.49 2.74 12.48
N GLU A 243 -0.08 3.43 13.47
CA GLU A 243 -1.21 2.97 14.28
C GLU A 243 -2.55 2.92 13.53
N GLY A 244 -2.57 3.29 12.24
CA GLY A 244 -3.70 3.03 11.36
C GLY A 244 -4.86 4.02 11.46
N ASN A 245 -4.65 5.23 11.92
CA ASN A 245 -5.69 6.27 11.93
C ASN A 245 -5.95 6.78 10.49
N ARG A 246 -6.97 6.22 9.83
CA ARG A 246 -7.31 6.32 8.40
C ARG A 246 -7.84 7.70 7.96
N GLY A 247 -7.32 8.81 8.47
CA GLY A 247 -7.94 10.12 8.25
C GLY A 247 -7.04 11.29 7.86
N SER A 248 -5.75 11.24 8.00
CA SER A 248 -4.90 12.41 7.82
C SER A 248 -4.13 12.38 6.49
N GLY A 249 -4.44 13.34 5.63
CA GLY A 249 -3.75 13.56 4.35
C GLY A 249 -2.33 14.05 4.57
N CYS A 250 -1.35 13.20 4.38
CA CYS A 250 0.07 13.53 4.39
C CYS A 250 0.53 14.12 3.04
N SER A 251 1.45 15.06 3.05
CA SER A 251 2.04 15.68 1.85
C SER A 251 2.88 14.70 1.03
N SER A 252 3.16 15.01 -0.23
CA SER A 252 3.62 14.04 -1.25
C SER A 252 5.02 13.45 -1.02
N ASP A 253 5.94 14.13 -0.35
CA ASP A 253 7.31 13.66 -0.13
C ASP A 253 7.46 12.83 1.16
N GLU A 254 6.65 13.11 2.18
CA GLU A 254 6.57 12.34 3.43
C GLU A 254 5.82 11.01 3.28
N LYS A 255 5.01 10.88 2.22
CA LYS A 255 4.22 9.66 1.91
C LYS A 255 5.07 8.39 1.73
N GLY A 256 6.32 8.50 1.28
CA GLY A 256 7.17 7.33 1.03
C GLY A 256 7.63 6.63 2.30
N THR A 257 8.13 7.37 3.28
CA THR A 257 8.69 6.84 4.53
C THR A 257 7.60 6.28 5.44
N GLY A 258 6.49 7.00 5.60
CA GLY A 258 5.35 6.55 6.42
C GLY A 258 4.72 5.26 5.89
N ILE A 259 4.63 5.09 4.57
CA ILE A 259 4.10 3.87 3.94
C ILE A 259 5.02 2.66 4.20
N ALA A 260 6.34 2.85 4.09
CA ALA A 260 7.30 1.76 4.30
C ALA A 260 7.27 1.24 5.75
N LEU A 261 7.31 2.14 6.74
CA LEU A 261 7.24 1.77 8.15
C LEU A 261 5.89 1.15 8.53
N ARG A 262 4.79 1.67 7.99
CA ARG A 262 3.47 1.07 8.19
C ARG A 262 3.40 -0.35 7.64
N ASN A 263 3.92 -0.59 6.44
CA ASN A 263 3.97 -1.94 5.86
C ASN A 263 4.78 -2.90 6.72
N VAL A 264 5.88 -2.44 7.34
CA VAL A 264 6.66 -3.24 8.29
C VAL A 264 5.84 -3.54 9.55
N ALA A 265 5.15 -2.54 10.13
CA ALA A 265 4.30 -2.74 11.31
C ALA A 265 3.14 -3.73 11.03
N GLU A 266 2.43 -3.57 9.91
CA GLU A 266 1.36 -4.49 9.49
C GLU A 266 1.88 -5.94 9.31
N ARG A 267 3.12 -6.11 8.80
CA ARG A 267 3.75 -7.43 8.69
C ARG A 267 4.07 -8.02 10.06
N LEU A 268 4.65 -7.24 10.97
CA LEU A 268 4.96 -7.69 12.32
C LEU A 268 3.69 -8.13 13.05
N GLU A 269 2.62 -7.32 13.02
CA GLU A 269 1.35 -7.66 13.63
C GLU A 269 0.71 -8.92 13.00
N ARG A 270 0.79 -9.07 11.68
CA ARG A 270 0.25 -10.24 10.97
C ARG A 270 0.93 -11.54 11.37
N PHE A 271 2.25 -11.54 11.58
CA PHE A 271 3.02 -12.77 11.84
C PHE A 271 3.19 -13.06 13.33
N TYR A 272 3.26 -12.03 14.18
CA TYR A 272 3.53 -12.17 15.62
C TYR A 272 2.35 -11.73 16.51
N GLY A 273 1.32 -11.13 15.92
CA GLY A 273 0.11 -10.73 16.66
C GLY A 273 0.29 -9.50 17.52
N PHE A 274 -0.66 -9.36 18.47
CA PHE A 274 -0.74 -8.21 19.36
C PHE A 274 0.49 -8.12 20.28
N GLY A 275 1.05 -6.92 20.41
CA GLY A 275 2.27 -6.65 21.18
C GLY A 275 3.52 -6.50 20.34
N SER A 276 3.47 -6.93 19.05
CA SER A 276 4.52 -6.67 18.07
C SER A 276 4.28 -5.35 17.36
N GLY A 277 5.34 -4.65 16.98
CA GLY A 277 5.19 -3.36 16.33
C GLY A 277 6.51 -2.60 16.17
N ILE A 278 6.38 -1.30 15.93
CA ILE A 278 7.49 -0.38 15.69
C ILE A 278 7.44 0.76 16.71
N ASP A 279 8.56 1.06 17.32
CA ASP A 279 8.76 2.31 18.05
C ASP A 279 9.80 3.18 17.34
N ILE A 280 9.59 4.50 17.35
CA ILE A 280 10.46 5.47 16.69
C ILE A 280 10.88 6.54 17.72
N MET A 281 12.18 6.69 17.89
CA MET A 281 12.78 7.79 18.66
C MET A 281 13.66 8.60 17.73
N SER A 282 13.45 9.91 17.67
CA SER A 282 14.25 10.80 16.84
C SER A 282 14.30 12.20 17.44
N LYS A 283 15.43 12.89 17.21
CA LYS A 283 15.62 14.31 17.55
C LYS A 283 16.42 14.99 16.46
N PRO A 284 16.09 16.24 16.13
CA PRO A 284 16.84 17.02 15.15
C PRO A 284 18.33 17.09 15.50
N GLY A 285 19.18 16.68 14.56
CA GLY A 285 20.65 16.68 14.69
C GLY A 285 21.25 15.55 15.52
N GLU A 286 20.43 14.71 16.19
CA GLU A 286 20.90 13.56 16.99
C GLU A 286 20.65 12.21 16.29
N GLY A 287 19.92 12.21 15.15
CA GLY A 287 19.60 10.99 14.38
C GLY A 287 18.27 10.35 14.75
N THR A 288 18.09 9.11 14.30
CA THR A 288 16.84 8.34 14.49
C THR A 288 17.16 6.93 14.95
N CYS A 289 16.35 6.40 15.85
CA CYS A 289 16.35 4.99 16.25
C CYS A 289 14.95 4.41 16.01
N VAL A 290 14.87 3.38 15.19
CA VAL A 290 13.65 2.61 14.93
C VAL A 290 13.82 1.24 15.55
N THR A 291 12.93 0.86 16.48
CA THR A 291 12.95 -0.43 17.16
C THR A 291 11.77 -1.27 16.71
N LEU A 292 12.04 -2.45 16.19
CA LEU A 292 11.06 -3.48 15.86
C LEU A 292 10.95 -4.43 17.06
N ARG A 293 9.74 -4.65 17.55
CA ARG A 293 9.45 -5.60 18.60
C ARG A 293 8.71 -6.81 18.02
N LEU A 294 9.27 -7.99 18.21
CA LEU A 294 8.70 -9.28 17.82
C LEU A 294 8.29 -10.01 19.10
N ALA A 295 6.99 -9.94 19.43
CA ALA A 295 6.46 -10.51 20.65
C ALA A 295 6.45 -12.04 20.63
N HIS A 296 6.75 -12.67 21.76
CA HIS A 296 6.63 -14.12 21.97
C HIS A 296 7.44 -15.03 21.01
N THR A 297 8.57 -14.57 20.50
CA THR A 297 9.43 -15.37 19.63
C THR A 297 10.14 -16.53 20.35
N ALA A 298 10.29 -16.46 21.67
CA ALA A 298 10.95 -17.51 22.45
C ALA A 298 10.13 -18.81 22.54
N ALA A 299 8.82 -18.79 22.29
CA ALA A 299 7.93 -19.95 22.42
C ALA A 299 7.88 -20.84 21.15
N HIS A 300 8.51 -20.47 20.05
CA HIS A 300 8.44 -21.20 18.76
C HIS A 300 9.69 -22.05 18.47
N ASN A 301 10.66 -22.10 19.39
CA ASN A 301 11.91 -22.88 19.25
C ASN A 301 11.96 -24.13 20.13
N GLU A 302 10.83 -24.67 20.62
CA GLU A 302 10.77 -26.00 21.25
C GLU A 302 10.12 -27.05 20.34
#